data_f0225934475a0954ac7654fa1e219dbe
#
_entry.id   f0225934475a0954ac7654fa1e219dbe
#
_cell.length_a   1.000
_cell.length_b   1.000
_cell.length_c   1.000
_cell.angle_alpha   90.00
_cell.angle_beta   90.00
_cell.angle_gamma   90.00
#
_symmetry.space_group_name_H-M   'P 1'
#
loop_
_entity.id
_entity.type
_entity.pdbx_description
1 polymer ?
#
loop_
_entity_poly.entity_id
_entity_poly.type
_entity_poly.pdbx_seq_one_letter_code
_entity_poly.pdbx_strand_id
1 'polypeptide(L)'
;GGGGGGGGGGGGGGGGGGRGGGGGGGGAATVPRMLWVMGLFLVGAVTMRAAGCVINDMWDRRLDRRVERTAGRPLAAGTVSLLQAWCFVALLCAIGLAILLQLPLTAILTGIAALPLVILYPLAKRVTWWPQAVLGLTFSWGVPLGWTATTGDLPTAGDWWPAILIYAGSVAWVFGYDTIYAVQDMTDDRAVGVKSSALGLGRYLRHGVAMAYLLAVILIGTGLWQLLGQGPWVAGGLAAALHLLWQVRQIDAADPAGALRLFKSNRDAGLMLTAGLMASGLMASGEIA
;
A
#
# COMPACT_ATOMS: atom_id res chain seq x y z
N GLY A 1 29.15 70.65 40.37
CA GLY A 1 29.57 69.74 41.39
C GLY A 1 29.48 68.32 40.91
N GLY A 2 30.50 67.75 40.67
CA GLY A 2 31.39 66.91 41.41
C GLY A 2 31.06 65.47 41.11
N GLY A 3 31.92 64.80 40.56
CA GLY A 3 33.02 63.98 40.91
C GLY A 3 32.67 62.55 40.77
N GLY A 4 33.37 61.81 39.99
CA GLY A 4 34.49 60.99 40.31
C GLY A 4 34.17 59.55 40.38
N GLY A 5 34.81 58.79 39.59
CA GLY A 5 35.82 57.85 39.95
C GLY A 5 35.46 56.38 39.85
N GLY A 6 36.23 55.70 39.05
CA GLY A 6 37.05 54.54 39.41
C GLY A 6 36.38 53.17 39.30
N GLY A 7 36.78 52.35 38.37
CA GLY A 7 37.93 51.50 38.45
C GLY A 7 37.62 50.04 38.77
N GLY A 8 38.18 49.12 38.03
CA GLY A 8 38.41 47.72 38.38
C GLY A 8 37.48 46.73 37.73
N GLY A 9 37.82 45.90 36.76
CA GLY A 9 38.88 44.93 36.72
C GLY A 9 38.42 43.62 37.29
N GLY A 10 38.20 42.61 36.45
CA GLY A 10 37.95 41.27 36.93
C GLY A 10 37.44 40.33 35.85
N GLY A 11 38.39 39.63 35.22
CA GLY A 11 38.12 38.55 34.29
C GLY A 11 37.52 37.36 34.99
N GLY A 12 36.70 36.63 34.27
CA GLY A 12 36.12 35.41 34.75
C GLY A 12 35.65 34.57 33.55
N GLY A 13 36.39 33.50 33.32
CA GLY A 13 36.30 32.57 32.24
C GLY A 13 34.92 32.04 31.99
N GLY A 14 34.52 32.16 30.76
CA GLY A 14 33.33 31.52 30.22
C GLY A 14 33.58 30.06 29.89
N GLY A 15 33.03 29.20 30.68
CA GLY A 15 32.86 27.80 30.34
C GLY A 15 31.87 27.66 29.20
N GLY A 16 32.39 27.44 27.97
CA GLY A 16 31.63 27.04 26.83
C GLY A 16 31.09 25.61 27.00
N GLY A 17 29.87 25.51 27.52
CA GLY A 17 29.10 24.29 27.47
C GLY A 17 28.69 24.00 26.02
N GLY A 18 29.55 23.23 25.34
CA GLY A 18 29.17 22.62 24.07
C GLY A 18 27.94 21.74 24.27
N ARG A 19 26.80 22.24 23.85
CA ARG A 19 25.65 21.37 23.58
C ARG A 19 26.07 20.47 22.45
N GLY A 20 26.48 19.19 22.78
CA GLY A 20 26.55 18.09 21.88
C GLY A 20 25.20 17.92 21.21
N GLY A 21 25.09 18.47 20.02
CA GLY A 21 24.01 18.13 19.11
C GLY A 21 24.17 16.66 18.77
N GLY A 22 23.37 15.81 19.41
CA GLY A 22 23.09 14.49 18.96
C GLY A 22 22.40 14.59 17.60
N GLY A 23 23.23 14.74 16.56
CA GLY A 23 22.78 14.56 15.19
C GLY A 23 22.36 13.13 15.00
N GLY A 24 21.08 12.84 15.20
CA GLY A 24 20.45 11.69 14.62
C GLY A 24 20.66 11.76 13.12
N GLY A 25 21.65 11.00 12.64
CA GLY A 25 22.00 10.92 11.23
C GLY A 25 20.88 10.33 10.40
N GLY A 26 19.92 11.18 10.03
CA GLY A 26 19.08 10.99 8.86
C GLY A 26 19.93 11.17 7.60
N GLY A 27 20.92 10.30 7.40
CA GLY A 27 21.66 10.25 6.16
C GLY A 27 20.68 9.94 5.04
N ALA A 28 20.61 10.82 4.03
CA ALA A 28 19.89 10.59 2.80
C ALA A 28 20.17 9.14 2.36
N ALA A 29 19.11 8.36 2.17
CA ALA A 29 19.23 6.97 1.79
C ALA A 29 20.00 6.91 0.48
N THR A 30 21.17 6.28 0.48
CA THR A 30 21.95 6.11 -0.73
C THR A 30 21.16 5.27 -1.73
N VAL A 31 21.29 5.55 -3.04
CA VAL A 31 20.58 4.81 -4.11
C VAL A 31 20.69 3.29 -3.93
N PRO A 32 21.86 2.71 -3.61
CA PRO A 32 21.95 1.27 -3.34
C PRO A 32 21.04 0.79 -2.20
N ARG A 33 20.92 1.57 -1.12
CA ARG A 33 20.02 1.24 -0.01
C ARG A 33 18.55 1.33 -0.43
N MET A 34 18.19 2.34 -1.19
CA MET A 34 16.83 2.49 -1.71
C MET A 34 16.46 1.28 -2.61
N LEU A 35 17.33 0.93 -3.55
CA LEU A 35 17.11 -0.22 -4.44
C LEU A 35 17.04 -1.54 -3.66
N TRP A 36 17.86 -1.71 -2.64
CA TRP A 36 17.81 -2.87 -1.76
C TRP A 36 16.45 -3.01 -1.05
N VAL A 37 15.99 -1.94 -0.39
CA VAL A 37 14.70 -1.92 0.30
C VAL A 37 13.56 -2.16 -0.69
N MET A 38 13.58 -1.52 -1.88
CA MET A 38 12.59 -1.78 -2.93
C MET A 38 12.58 -3.25 -3.36
N GLY A 39 13.75 -3.86 -3.53
CA GLY A 39 13.88 -5.28 -3.84
C GLY A 39 13.26 -6.17 -2.77
N LEU A 40 13.55 -5.91 -1.49
CA LEU A 40 12.95 -6.62 -0.37
C LEU A 40 11.41 -6.50 -0.37
N PHE A 41 10.88 -5.29 -0.58
CA PHE A 41 9.43 -5.08 -0.66
C PHE A 41 8.80 -5.79 -1.85
N LEU A 42 9.46 -5.76 -3.03
CA LEU A 42 8.97 -6.45 -4.22
C LEU A 42 8.89 -7.97 -3.99
N VAL A 43 9.96 -8.57 -3.50
CA VAL A 43 10.00 -10.02 -3.20
C VAL A 43 8.99 -10.36 -2.12
N GLY A 44 8.92 -9.56 -1.05
CA GLY A 44 7.95 -9.72 0.04
C GLY A 44 6.51 -9.65 -0.45
N ALA A 45 6.18 -8.67 -1.29
CA ALA A 45 4.84 -8.49 -1.85
C ALA A 45 4.43 -9.68 -2.74
N VAL A 46 5.31 -10.13 -3.63
CA VAL A 46 5.05 -11.30 -4.50
C VAL A 46 4.86 -12.57 -3.65
N THR A 47 5.72 -12.78 -2.67
CA THR A 47 5.72 -13.96 -1.79
C THR A 47 4.46 -14.00 -0.92
N MET A 48 4.12 -12.90 -0.27
CA MET A 48 2.94 -12.84 0.61
C MET A 48 1.63 -12.87 -0.18
N ARG A 49 1.61 -12.28 -1.39
CA ARG A 49 0.47 -12.42 -2.29
C ARG A 49 0.26 -13.88 -2.69
N ALA A 50 1.34 -14.59 -3.06
CA ALA A 50 1.26 -16.01 -3.41
C ALA A 50 0.73 -16.84 -2.23
N ALA A 51 1.24 -16.60 -1.01
CA ALA A 51 0.74 -17.26 0.20
C ALA A 51 -0.76 -17.02 0.40
N GLY A 52 -1.22 -15.77 0.27
CA GLY A 52 -2.63 -15.41 0.37
C GLY A 52 -3.51 -16.12 -0.67
N CYS A 53 -3.04 -16.22 -1.92
CA CYS A 53 -3.76 -16.96 -2.97
C CYS A 53 -3.90 -18.44 -2.63
N VAL A 54 -2.82 -19.09 -2.16
CA VAL A 54 -2.87 -20.52 -1.80
C VAL A 54 -3.81 -20.75 -0.61
N ILE A 55 -3.78 -19.89 0.41
CA ILE A 55 -4.69 -19.96 1.56
C ILE A 55 -6.14 -19.81 1.10
N ASN A 56 -6.41 -18.86 0.20
CA ASN A 56 -7.75 -18.67 -0.35
C ASN A 56 -8.22 -19.91 -1.13
N ASP A 57 -7.36 -20.50 -1.98
CA ASP A 57 -7.69 -21.72 -2.73
C ASP A 57 -7.88 -22.94 -1.81
N MET A 58 -7.16 -23.02 -0.68
CA MET A 58 -7.41 -24.05 0.33
C MET A 58 -8.79 -23.88 0.98
N TRP A 59 -9.16 -22.64 1.28
CA TRP A 59 -10.44 -22.30 1.91
C TRP A 59 -11.62 -22.57 0.99
N ASP A 60 -11.48 -22.16 -0.27
CA ASP A 60 -12.54 -22.25 -1.28
C ASP A 60 -12.54 -23.59 -2.03
N ARG A 61 -11.64 -24.54 -1.73
CA ARG A 61 -11.43 -25.81 -2.44
C ARG A 61 -12.73 -26.56 -2.78
N ARG A 62 -13.71 -26.59 -1.86
CA ARG A 62 -14.98 -27.29 -2.08
C ARG A 62 -15.90 -26.53 -3.01
N LEU A 63 -15.85 -25.21 -2.99
CA LEU A 63 -16.62 -24.33 -3.85
C LEU A 63 -16.05 -24.33 -5.26
N ASP A 64 -14.74 -24.18 -5.38
CA ASP A 64 -14.01 -24.15 -6.64
C ASP A 64 -14.24 -25.40 -7.51
N ARG A 65 -14.43 -26.57 -6.89
CA ARG A 65 -14.79 -27.81 -7.61
C ARG A 65 -16.14 -27.77 -8.31
N ARG A 66 -17.04 -26.88 -7.90
CA ARG A 66 -18.41 -26.76 -8.42
C ARG A 66 -18.55 -25.67 -9.48
N VAL A 67 -17.51 -24.85 -9.64
CA VAL A 67 -17.50 -23.71 -10.57
C VAL A 67 -16.58 -24.05 -11.73
N GLU A 68 -17.10 -24.08 -12.96
CA GLU A 68 -16.36 -24.48 -14.16
C GLU A 68 -15.05 -23.72 -14.34
N ARG A 69 -15.06 -22.40 -14.10
CA ARG A 69 -13.89 -21.51 -14.21
C ARG A 69 -12.77 -21.88 -13.24
N THR A 70 -13.09 -22.40 -12.05
CA THR A 70 -12.12 -22.66 -10.95
C THR A 70 -11.88 -24.14 -10.70
N ALA A 71 -12.64 -25.04 -11.28
CA ALA A 71 -12.49 -26.49 -11.14
C ALA A 71 -11.10 -27.00 -11.56
N GLY A 72 -10.44 -26.31 -12.49
CA GLY A 72 -9.07 -26.60 -12.93
C GLY A 72 -7.95 -26.12 -11.98
N ARG A 73 -8.26 -25.41 -10.90
CA ARG A 73 -7.24 -25.00 -9.91
C ARG A 73 -6.59 -26.22 -9.27
N PRO A 74 -5.27 -26.22 -9.02
CA PRO A 74 -4.54 -27.41 -8.55
C PRO A 74 -5.14 -28.08 -7.31
N LEU A 75 -5.59 -27.29 -6.33
CA LEU A 75 -6.23 -27.81 -5.11
C LEU A 75 -7.66 -28.30 -5.36
N ALA A 76 -8.42 -27.65 -6.22
CA ALA A 76 -9.76 -28.08 -6.61
C ALA A 76 -9.70 -29.36 -7.45
N ALA A 77 -8.82 -29.42 -8.44
CA ALA A 77 -8.58 -30.57 -9.30
C ALA A 77 -7.96 -31.77 -8.54
N GLY A 78 -7.38 -31.53 -7.36
CA GLY A 78 -6.74 -32.58 -6.57
C GLY A 78 -5.32 -32.96 -7.01
N THR A 79 -4.71 -32.19 -7.92
CA THR A 79 -3.31 -32.39 -8.36
C THR A 79 -2.30 -31.98 -7.31
N VAL A 80 -2.70 -31.12 -6.36
CA VAL A 80 -1.92 -30.73 -5.18
C VAL A 80 -2.68 -31.12 -3.92
N SER A 81 -2.02 -31.81 -2.99
CA SER A 81 -2.59 -32.16 -1.70
C SER A 81 -2.61 -30.98 -0.73
N LEU A 82 -3.49 -31.02 0.29
CA LEU A 82 -3.51 -29.98 1.33
C LEU A 82 -2.19 -29.89 2.09
N LEU A 83 -1.50 -31.02 2.31
CA LEU A 83 -0.18 -31.01 2.98
C LEU A 83 0.86 -30.26 2.15
N GLN A 84 0.91 -30.52 0.84
CA GLN A 84 1.82 -29.81 -0.07
C GLN A 84 1.50 -28.30 -0.10
N ALA A 85 0.21 -27.93 -0.11
CA ALA A 85 -0.20 -26.53 -0.05
C ALA A 85 0.24 -25.86 1.27
N TRP A 86 0.07 -26.53 2.42
CA TRP A 86 0.54 -26.02 3.70
C TRP A 86 2.05 -25.88 3.77
N CYS A 87 2.82 -26.86 3.26
CA CYS A 87 4.28 -26.77 3.16
C CYS A 87 4.69 -25.58 2.29
N PHE A 88 4.02 -25.36 1.18
CA PHE A 88 4.30 -24.24 0.30
C PHE A 88 3.99 -22.89 0.96
N VAL A 89 2.84 -22.76 1.63
CA VAL A 89 2.51 -21.55 2.42
C VAL A 89 3.55 -21.31 3.51
N ALA A 90 3.96 -22.36 4.23
CA ALA A 90 4.99 -22.24 5.28
C ALA A 90 6.32 -21.72 4.71
N LEU A 91 6.73 -22.22 3.54
CA LEU A 91 7.93 -21.74 2.84
C LEU A 91 7.79 -20.26 2.45
N LEU A 92 6.66 -19.86 1.87
CA LEU A 92 6.41 -18.48 1.49
C LEU A 92 6.40 -17.56 2.72
N CYS A 93 5.75 -17.98 3.81
CA CYS A 93 5.76 -17.25 5.08
C CYS A 93 7.17 -17.14 5.69
N ALA A 94 7.99 -18.20 5.59
CA ALA A 94 9.38 -18.16 6.05
C ALA A 94 10.22 -17.15 5.26
N ILE A 95 10.04 -17.08 3.93
CA ILE A 95 10.70 -16.06 3.10
C ILE A 95 10.22 -14.66 3.50
N GLY A 96 8.91 -14.46 3.64
CA GLY A 96 8.36 -13.18 4.08
C GLY A 96 8.88 -12.75 5.46
N LEU A 97 8.99 -13.70 6.39
CA LEU A 97 9.56 -13.46 7.72
C LEU A 97 11.05 -13.11 7.64
N ALA A 98 11.83 -13.83 6.83
CA ALA A 98 13.26 -13.54 6.63
C ALA A 98 13.47 -12.12 6.06
N ILE A 99 12.59 -11.65 5.19
CA ILE A 99 12.60 -10.27 4.70
C ILE A 99 12.24 -9.31 5.83
N LEU A 100 11.16 -9.57 6.56
CA LEU A 100 10.66 -8.72 7.63
C LEU A 100 11.73 -8.52 8.74
N LEU A 101 12.47 -9.58 9.09
CA LEU A 101 13.53 -9.54 10.10
C LEU A 101 14.76 -8.70 9.71
N GLN A 102 14.88 -8.27 8.45
CA GLN A 102 15.92 -7.35 8.00
C GLN A 102 15.51 -5.86 8.18
N LEU A 103 14.26 -5.62 8.56
CA LEU A 103 13.71 -4.28 8.76
C LEU A 103 13.81 -3.86 10.24
N PRO A 104 13.68 -2.56 10.54
CA PRO A 104 13.61 -2.07 11.92
C PRO A 104 12.49 -2.73 12.73
N LEU A 105 12.64 -2.78 14.05
CA LEU A 105 11.64 -3.38 14.94
C LEU A 105 10.25 -2.80 14.76
N THR A 106 10.15 -1.50 14.53
CA THR A 106 8.89 -0.81 14.25
C THR A 106 8.20 -1.33 12.99
N ALA A 107 8.97 -1.63 11.92
CA ALA A 107 8.43 -2.26 10.72
C ALA A 107 8.00 -3.70 10.98
N ILE A 108 8.73 -4.45 11.81
CA ILE A 108 8.35 -5.80 12.23
C ILE A 108 7.01 -5.77 12.96
N LEU A 109 6.85 -4.87 13.93
CA LEU A 109 5.60 -4.70 14.67
C LEU A 109 4.44 -4.28 13.76
N THR A 110 4.72 -3.35 12.81
CA THR A 110 3.73 -2.95 11.79
C THR A 110 3.33 -4.12 10.89
N GLY A 111 4.28 -4.96 10.48
CA GLY A 111 3.99 -6.17 9.71
C GLY A 111 3.11 -7.17 10.47
N ILE A 112 3.38 -7.39 11.75
CA ILE A 112 2.57 -8.25 12.62
C ILE A 112 1.16 -7.66 12.78
N ALA A 113 1.01 -6.36 12.90
CA ALA A 113 -0.27 -5.68 13.01
C ALA A 113 -1.17 -5.83 11.76
N ALA A 114 -0.65 -6.27 10.61
CA ALA A 114 -1.43 -6.63 9.44
C ALA A 114 -2.22 -7.95 9.60
N LEU A 115 -1.74 -8.88 10.44
CA LEU A 115 -2.30 -10.25 10.54
C LEU A 115 -3.80 -10.28 10.85
N PRO A 116 -4.34 -9.48 11.77
CA PRO A 116 -5.80 -9.43 12.00
C PRO A 116 -6.59 -9.07 10.74
N LEU A 117 -6.11 -8.11 9.93
CA LEU A 117 -6.77 -7.71 8.68
C LEU A 117 -6.76 -8.86 7.65
N VAL A 118 -5.63 -9.55 7.53
CA VAL A 118 -5.49 -10.71 6.62
C VAL A 118 -6.44 -11.83 7.00
N ILE A 119 -6.61 -12.09 8.31
CA ILE A 119 -7.52 -13.13 8.83
C ILE A 119 -8.99 -12.72 8.66
N LEU A 120 -9.32 -11.45 8.86
CA LEU A 120 -10.69 -10.94 8.79
C LEU A 120 -11.20 -10.80 7.35
N TYR A 121 -10.31 -10.58 6.37
CA TYR A 121 -10.70 -10.34 4.98
C TYR A 121 -11.61 -11.44 4.38
N PRO A 122 -11.32 -12.76 4.50
CA PRO A 122 -12.18 -13.80 3.94
C PRO A 122 -13.60 -13.82 4.54
N LEU A 123 -13.73 -13.33 5.79
CA LEU A 123 -15.02 -13.25 6.48
C LEU A 123 -15.86 -12.07 5.99
N ALA A 124 -15.22 -11.01 5.48
CA ALA A 124 -15.89 -9.79 5.05
C ALA A 124 -16.95 -10.04 3.97
N LYS A 125 -16.68 -10.93 3.00
CA LYS A 125 -17.61 -11.30 1.92
C LYS A 125 -18.92 -11.91 2.42
N ARG A 126 -18.93 -12.47 3.62
CA ARG A 126 -20.11 -13.10 4.24
C ARG A 126 -20.95 -12.12 5.06
N VAL A 127 -20.31 -11.05 5.55
CA VAL A 127 -20.92 -10.15 6.53
C VAL A 127 -21.33 -8.82 5.93
N THR A 128 -20.49 -8.23 5.05
CA THR A 128 -20.68 -6.87 4.53
C THR A 128 -20.84 -6.83 3.01
N TRP A 129 -21.51 -5.78 2.51
CA TRP A 129 -21.56 -5.43 1.08
C TRP A 129 -20.27 -4.77 0.59
N TRP A 130 -19.32 -4.47 1.50
CA TRP A 130 -18.10 -3.72 1.24
C TRP A 130 -16.82 -4.54 1.51
N PRO A 131 -16.71 -5.82 1.09
CA PRO A 131 -15.50 -6.61 1.30
C PRO A 131 -14.28 -5.99 0.62
N GLN A 132 -14.50 -5.22 -0.47
CA GLN A 132 -13.46 -4.50 -1.19
C GLN A 132 -12.80 -3.40 -0.33
N ALA A 133 -13.52 -2.81 0.62
CA ALA A 133 -12.93 -1.86 1.57
C ALA A 133 -11.99 -2.58 2.57
N VAL A 134 -12.38 -3.75 3.05
CA VAL A 134 -11.51 -4.58 3.92
C VAL A 134 -10.28 -5.06 3.15
N LEU A 135 -10.44 -5.44 1.88
CA LEU A 135 -9.31 -5.74 1.00
C LEU A 135 -8.39 -4.53 0.85
N GLY A 136 -8.98 -3.35 0.66
CA GLY A 136 -8.24 -2.09 0.57
C GLY A 136 -7.37 -1.84 1.80
N LEU A 137 -7.91 -2.00 3.00
CA LEU A 137 -7.16 -1.88 4.25
C LEU A 137 -5.98 -2.85 4.30
N THR A 138 -6.19 -4.10 3.86
CA THR A 138 -5.17 -5.15 3.89
C THR A 138 -4.08 -4.90 2.83
N PHE A 139 -4.46 -4.61 1.59
CA PHE A 139 -3.52 -4.49 0.47
C PHE A 139 -2.71 -3.19 0.52
N SER A 140 -3.29 -2.13 1.07
CA SER A 140 -2.59 -0.86 1.24
C SER A 140 -1.65 -0.84 2.45
N TRP A 141 -1.60 -1.92 3.25
CA TRP A 141 -0.76 -1.99 4.46
C TRP A 141 0.75 -1.84 4.17
N GLY A 142 1.13 -1.98 2.92
CA GLY A 142 2.48 -1.65 2.46
C GLY A 142 2.89 -0.19 2.72
N VAL A 143 1.94 0.75 2.83
CA VAL A 143 2.23 2.17 3.10
C VAL A 143 2.76 2.36 4.54
N PRO A 144 2.03 1.98 5.61
CA PRO A 144 2.56 2.09 6.97
C PRO A 144 3.80 1.21 7.17
N LEU A 145 3.89 0.05 6.53
CA LEU A 145 5.08 -0.79 6.59
C LEU A 145 6.29 -0.11 5.95
N GLY A 146 6.12 0.49 4.76
CA GLY A 146 7.18 1.23 4.08
C GLY A 146 7.63 2.45 4.89
N TRP A 147 6.68 3.15 5.50
CA TRP A 147 6.98 4.28 6.38
C TRP A 147 7.88 3.85 7.55
N THR A 148 7.47 2.86 8.32
CA THR A 148 8.25 2.39 9.48
C THR A 148 9.57 1.74 9.07
N ALA A 149 9.64 1.12 7.90
CA ALA A 149 10.88 0.55 7.37
C ALA A 149 11.93 1.60 6.98
N THR A 150 11.48 2.80 6.58
CA THR A 150 12.37 3.88 6.15
C THR A 150 12.72 4.84 7.28
N THR A 151 11.77 5.17 8.16
CA THR A 151 12.00 6.09 9.29
C THR A 151 12.68 5.41 10.48
N GLY A 152 12.49 4.10 10.65
CA GLY A 152 13.05 3.34 11.77
C GLY A 152 12.34 3.55 13.11
N ASP A 153 11.47 4.53 13.20
CA ASP A 153 10.77 4.92 14.43
C ASP A 153 9.25 4.83 14.28
N LEU A 154 8.58 4.59 15.42
CA LEU A 154 7.14 4.85 15.51
C LEU A 154 6.97 6.36 15.46
N PRO A 155 6.23 6.91 14.51
CA PRO A 155 6.13 8.34 14.33
C PRO A 155 5.50 9.03 15.55
N THR A 156 6.01 10.19 15.87
CA THR A 156 5.35 11.13 16.79
C THR A 156 4.13 11.72 16.08
N ALA A 157 3.11 12.14 16.83
CA ALA A 157 1.77 12.45 16.33
C ALA A 157 1.68 13.47 15.16
N GLY A 158 2.76 14.22 14.86
CA GLY A 158 2.82 15.19 13.75
C GLY A 158 3.32 14.61 12.41
N ASP A 159 4.12 13.55 12.45
CA ASP A 159 4.88 13.08 11.30
C ASP A 159 4.10 12.04 10.45
N TRP A 160 3.02 11.50 10.99
CA TRP A 160 2.23 10.46 10.32
C TRP A 160 1.23 10.94 9.31
N TRP A 161 0.86 12.18 9.34
CA TRP A 161 -0.27 12.68 8.56
C TRP A 161 -0.13 12.38 7.05
N PRO A 162 1.04 12.62 6.43
CA PRO A 162 1.23 12.25 5.04
C PRO A 162 1.06 10.75 4.77
N ALA A 163 1.60 9.89 5.65
CA ALA A 163 1.46 8.44 5.50
C ALA A 163 0.00 7.98 5.66
N ILE A 164 -0.75 8.57 6.61
CA ILE A 164 -2.18 8.30 6.79
C ILE A 164 -2.96 8.69 5.52
N LEU A 165 -2.68 9.84 4.94
CA LEU A 165 -3.33 10.30 3.70
C LEU A 165 -3.02 9.34 2.54
N ILE A 166 -1.76 8.97 2.34
CA ILE A 166 -1.36 8.03 1.30
C ILE A 166 -2.01 6.66 1.54
N TYR A 167 -2.04 6.17 2.77
CA TYR A 167 -2.70 4.92 3.13
C TYR A 167 -4.20 4.96 2.81
N ALA A 168 -4.90 5.97 3.30
CA ALA A 168 -6.33 6.12 3.07
C ALA A 168 -6.67 6.26 1.58
N GLY A 169 -5.86 7.01 0.83
CA GLY A 169 -5.98 7.13 -0.61
C GLY A 169 -5.72 5.81 -1.33
N SER A 170 -4.74 5.03 -0.88
CA SER A 170 -4.47 3.70 -1.43
C SER A 170 -5.62 2.73 -1.16
N VAL A 171 -6.23 2.78 0.04
CA VAL A 171 -7.45 2.01 0.36
C VAL A 171 -8.59 2.36 -0.61
N ALA A 172 -8.80 3.64 -0.88
CA ALA A 172 -9.81 4.10 -1.83
C ALA A 172 -9.50 3.62 -3.27
N TRP A 173 -8.23 3.63 -3.68
CA TRP A 173 -7.82 3.10 -4.98
C TRP A 173 -8.09 1.61 -5.10
N VAL A 174 -7.67 0.82 -4.10
CA VAL A 174 -7.94 -0.64 -4.05
C VAL A 174 -9.43 -0.91 -4.10
N PHE A 175 -10.22 -0.19 -3.31
CA PHE A 175 -11.68 -0.31 -3.33
C PHE A 175 -12.24 -0.07 -4.74
N GLY A 176 -11.78 0.96 -5.45
CA GLY A 176 -12.23 1.30 -6.79
C GLY A 176 -11.94 0.17 -7.79
N TYR A 177 -10.67 -0.27 -7.90
CA TYR A 177 -10.32 -1.27 -8.89
C TYR A 177 -10.85 -2.68 -8.56
N ASP A 178 -10.95 -3.03 -7.29
CA ASP A 178 -11.51 -4.34 -6.91
C ASP A 178 -13.04 -4.35 -7.03
N THR A 179 -13.68 -3.19 -6.94
CA THR A 179 -15.10 -3.04 -7.31
C THR A 179 -15.32 -3.27 -8.81
N ILE A 180 -14.40 -2.77 -9.67
CA ILE A 180 -14.44 -3.09 -11.11
C ILE A 180 -14.22 -4.59 -11.32
N TYR A 181 -13.25 -5.19 -10.62
CA TYR A 181 -13.01 -6.64 -10.70
C TYR A 181 -14.25 -7.45 -10.33
N ALA A 182 -14.97 -7.06 -9.30
CA ALA A 182 -16.16 -7.76 -8.83
C ALA A 182 -17.32 -7.78 -9.85
N VAL A 183 -17.26 -6.95 -10.89
CA VAL A 183 -18.25 -7.00 -12.00
C VAL A 183 -18.24 -8.37 -12.70
N GLN A 184 -17.09 -9.04 -12.78
CA GLN A 184 -16.96 -10.35 -13.41
C GLN A 184 -17.81 -11.42 -12.73
N ASP A 185 -17.93 -11.33 -11.42
CA ASP A 185 -18.57 -12.36 -10.60
C ASP A 185 -20.02 -11.97 -10.19
N MET A 186 -20.53 -10.79 -10.64
CA MET A 186 -21.85 -10.28 -10.22
C MET A 186 -23.01 -11.27 -10.43
N THR A 187 -22.98 -12.05 -11.52
CA THR A 187 -24.03 -13.02 -11.83
C THR A 187 -23.96 -14.20 -10.87
N ASP A 188 -22.76 -14.74 -10.66
CA ASP A 188 -22.52 -15.89 -9.80
C ASP A 188 -22.68 -15.51 -8.32
N ASP A 189 -22.15 -14.37 -7.90
CA ASP A 189 -22.29 -13.82 -6.55
C ASP A 189 -23.76 -13.65 -6.17
N ARG A 190 -24.58 -13.15 -7.11
CA ARG A 190 -26.02 -13.00 -6.90
C ARG A 190 -26.73 -14.36 -6.74
N ALA A 191 -26.32 -15.36 -7.52
CA ALA A 191 -26.90 -16.71 -7.47
C ALA A 191 -26.59 -17.45 -6.16
N VAL A 192 -25.37 -17.23 -5.60
CA VAL A 192 -24.92 -17.89 -4.36
C VAL A 192 -25.11 -17.02 -3.10
N GLY A 193 -25.63 -15.78 -3.23
CA GLY A 193 -25.85 -14.87 -2.10
C GLY A 193 -24.58 -14.25 -1.52
N VAL A 194 -23.48 -14.21 -2.27
CA VAL A 194 -22.23 -13.54 -1.90
C VAL A 194 -22.39 -12.02 -2.09
N LYS A 195 -21.87 -11.26 -1.15
CA LYS A 195 -21.93 -9.79 -1.17
C LYS A 195 -20.68 -9.19 -1.80
N SER A 196 -20.86 -8.18 -2.66
CA SER A 196 -19.77 -7.40 -3.23
C SER A 196 -20.16 -5.93 -3.40
N SER A 197 -19.18 -5.02 -3.44
CA SER A 197 -19.42 -3.60 -3.68
C SER A 197 -20.04 -3.34 -5.05
N ALA A 198 -19.74 -4.15 -6.06
CA ALA A 198 -20.37 -4.04 -7.37
C ALA A 198 -21.88 -4.29 -7.29
N LEU A 199 -22.31 -5.32 -6.55
CA LEU A 199 -23.72 -5.60 -6.28
C LEU A 199 -24.36 -4.52 -5.40
N GLY A 200 -23.65 -4.06 -4.37
CA GLY A 200 -24.15 -3.04 -3.43
C GLY A 200 -24.37 -1.67 -4.10
N LEU A 201 -23.48 -1.28 -5.01
CA LEU A 201 -23.61 -0.04 -5.77
C LEU A 201 -24.64 -0.14 -6.91
N GLY A 202 -24.82 -1.31 -7.49
CA GLY A 202 -25.79 -1.55 -8.56
C GLY A 202 -25.70 -0.50 -9.69
N ARG A 203 -26.78 0.26 -9.93
CA ARG A 203 -26.82 1.33 -10.96
C ARG A 203 -25.81 2.46 -10.72
N TYR A 204 -25.32 2.63 -9.51
CA TYR A 204 -24.35 3.66 -9.14
C TYR A 204 -22.89 3.16 -9.20
N LEU A 205 -22.62 1.99 -9.76
CA LEU A 205 -21.29 1.38 -9.86
C LEU A 205 -20.23 2.38 -10.37
N ARG A 206 -20.48 2.98 -11.53
CA ARG A 206 -19.56 3.96 -12.15
C ARG A 206 -19.30 5.18 -11.23
N HIS A 207 -20.34 5.70 -10.58
CA HIS A 207 -20.20 6.83 -9.67
C HIS A 207 -19.43 6.46 -8.39
N GLY A 208 -19.70 5.28 -7.83
CA GLY A 208 -18.98 4.79 -6.65
C GLY A 208 -17.49 4.61 -6.92
N VAL A 209 -17.12 4.02 -8.06
CA VAL A 209 -15.72 3.90 -8.47
C VAL A 209 -15.09 5.27 -8.76
N ALA A 210 -15.82 6.17 -9.43
CA ALA A 210 -15.35 7.53 -9.69
C ALA A 210 -15.03 8.29 -8.40
N MET A 211 -15.91 8.21 -7.40
CA MET A 211 -15.69 8.83 -6.09
C MET A 211 -14.50 8.22 -5.35
N ALA A 212 -14.35 6.89 -5.41
CA ALA A 212 -13.21 6.20 -4.80
C ALA A 212 -11.88 6.64 -5.45
N TYR A 213 -11.83 6.71 -6.78
CA TYR A 213 -10.64 7.17 -7.50
C TYR A 213 -10.35 8.66 -7.28
N LEU A 214 -11.36 9.50 -7.24
CA LEU A 214 -11.20 10.92 -6.91
C LEU A 214 -10.60 11.08 -5.50
N LEU A 215 -11.15 10.36 -4.53
CA LEU A 215 -10.64 10.35 -3.16
C LEU A 215 -9.19 9.85 -3.11
N ALA A 216 -8.86 8.78 -3.84
CA ALA A 216 -7.52 8.26 -3.95
C ALA A 216 -6.53 9.31 -4.49
N VAL A 217 -6.86 9.97 -5.60
CA VAL A 217 -6.01 11.00 -6.21
C VAL A 217 -5.80 12.18 -5.25
N ILE A 218 -6.86 12.67 -4.60
CA ILE A 218 -6.76 13.78 -3.65
C ILE A 218 -5.88 13.40 -2.45
N LEU A 219 -6.16 12.26 -1.81
CA LEU A 219 -5.47 11.88 -0.58
C LEU A 219 -4.00 11.52 -0.84
N ILE A 220 -3.71 10.70 -1.87
CA ILE A 220 -2.33 10.35 -2.24
C ILE A 220 -1.60 11.60 -2.69
N GLY A 221 -2.19 12.42 -3.55
CA GLY A 221 -1.59 13.66 -4.03
C GLY A 221 -1.26 14.63 -2.90
N THR A 222 -2.18 14.83 -1.94
CA THR A 222 -1.94 15.68 -0.78
C THR A 222 -0.83 15.13 0.12
N GLY A 223 -0.83 13.82 0.40
CA GLY A 223 0.21 13.19 1.21
C GLY A 223 1.59 13.29 0.55
N LEU A 224 1.69 13.02 -0.74
CA LEU A 224 2.95 13.15 -1.49
C LEU A 224 3.41 14.60 -1.60
N TRP A 225 2.48 15.55 -1.77
CA TRP A 225 2.83 16.97 -1.78
C TRP A 225 3.44 17.45 -0.46
N GLN A 226 2.90 16.98 0.67
CA GLN A 226 3.45 17.30 2.00
C GLN A 226 4.84 16.70 2.22
N LEU A 227 5.13 15.53 1.62
CA LEU A 227 6.42 14.85 1.77
C LEU A 227 7.49 15.38 0.81
N LEU A 228 7.12 15.62 -0.44
CA LEU A 228 8.07 15.81 -1.54
C LEU A 228 8.02 17.20 -2.15
N GLY A 229 6.97 17.99 -1.86
CA GLY A 229 6.74 19.26 -2.55
C GLY A 229 6.55 19.08 -4.06
N GLN A 230 7.06 20.01 -4.87
CA GLN A 230 7.10 19.90 -6.33
C GLN A 230 8.18 18.93 -6.79
N GLY A 231 7.87 18.13 -7.81
CA GLY A 231 8.83 17.22 -8.40
C GLY A 231 8.23 16.37 -9.54
N PRO A 232 9.04 15.54 -10.20
CA PRO A 232 8.60 14.65 -11.29
C PRO A 232 7.43 13.73 -10.95
N TRP A 233 7.24 13.41 -9.66
CA TRP A 233 6.11 12.60 -9.20
C TRP A 233 4.75 13.22 -9.56
N VAL A 234 4.68 14.56 -9.71
CA VAL A 234 3.44 15.26 -10.10
C VAL A 234 3.01 14.84 -11.51
N ALA A 235 3.96 14.74 -12.45
CA ALA A 235 3.66 14.28 -13.81
C ALA A 235 3.19 12.82 -13.81
N GLY A 236 3.85 11.94 -13.05
CA GLY A 236 3.45 10.54 -12.90
C GLY A 236 2.07 10.41 -12.24
N GLY A 237 1.79 11.21 -11.22
CA GLY A 237 0.51 11.26 -10.53
C GLY A 237 -0.63 11.75 -11.43
N LEU A 238 -0.39 12.79 -12.24
CA LEU A 238 -1.36 13.28 -13.22
C LEU A 238 -1.63 12.23 -14.31
N ALA A 239 -0.60 11.56 -14.83
CA ALA A 239 -0.77 10.47 -15.79
C ALA A 239 -1.62 9.33 -15.22
N ALA A 240 -1.33 8.92 -13.97
CA ALA A 240 -2.12 7.92 -13.27
C ALA A 240 -3.59 8.38 -13.08
N ALA A 241 -3.81 9.63 -12.65
CA ALA A 241 -5.16 10.18 -12.47
C ALA A 241 -5.96 10.21 -13.78
N LEU A 242 -5.33 10.62 -14.89
CA LEU A 242 -5.95 10.59 -16.21
C LEU A 242 -6.29 9.16 -16.65
N HIS A 243 -5.41 8.19 -16.36
CA HIS A 243 -5.67 6.78 -16.63
C HIS A 243 -6.86 6.26 -15.80
N LEU A 244 -6.94 6.58 -14.52
CA LEU A 244 -8.08 6.22 -13.68
C LEU A 244 -9.38 6.86 -14.17
N LEU A 245 -9.34 8.11 -14.62
CA LEU A 245 -10.49 8.79 -15.23
C LEU A 245 -10.93 8.11 -16.53
N TRP A 246 -9.97 7.68 -17.36
CA TRP A 246 -10.25 6.87 -18.55
C TRP A 246 -10.94 5.55 -18.17
N GLN A 247 -10.45 4.82 -17.15
CA GLN A 247 -11.09 3.60 -16.67
C GLN A 247 -12.55 3.85 -16.29
N VAL A 248 -12.84 4.89 -15.51
CA VAL A 248 -14.20 5.23 -15.09
C VAL A 248 -15.15 5.42 -16.27
N ARG A 249 -14.66 6.03 -17.38
CA ARG A 249 -15.46 6.22 -18.59
C ARG A 249 -15.79 4.92 -19.31
N GLN A 250 -14.95 3.90 -19.15
CA GLN A 250 -15.08 2.59 -19.82
C GLN A 250 -15.86 1.55 -18.97
N ILE A 251 -16.21 1.87 -17.72
CA ILE A 251 -16.93 0.93 -16.87
C ILE A 251 -18.30 0.62 -17.49
N ASP A 252 -18.55 -0.66 -17.72
CA ASP A 252 -19.85 -1.23 -18.10
C ASP A 252 -20.11 -2.45 -17.22
N ALA A 253 -21.23 -2.43 -16.49
CA ALA A 253 -21.65 -3.54 -15.63
C ALA A 253 -22.10 -4.76 -16.42
N ALA A 254 -22.35 -4.62 -17.72
CA ALA A 254 -22.75 -5.69 -18.62
C ALA A 254 -21.56 -6.33 -19.37
N ASP A 255 -20.32 -5.78 -19.21
CA ASP A 255 -19.10 -6.32 -19.85
C ASP A 255 -18.09 -6.85 -18.83
N PRO A 256 -18.22 -8.12 -18.36
CA PRO A 256 -17.26 -8.74 -17.43
C PRO A 256 -15.83 -8.80 -17.98
N ALA A 257 -15.68 -9.02 -19.30
CA ALA A 257 -14.37 -9.09 -19.94
C ALA A 257 -13.69 -7.71 -19.98
N GLY A 258 -14.46 -6.65 -20.24
CA GLY A 258 -14.02 -5.27 -20.14
C GLY A 258 -13.60 -4.91 -18.72
N ALA A 259 -14.38 -5.31 -17.73
CA ALA A 259 -14.05 -5.12 -16.33
C ALA A 259 -12.70 -5.75 -15.95
N LEU A 260 -12.40 -6.97 -16.43
CA LEU A 260 -11.11 -7.61 -16.22
C LEU A 260 -9.95 -6.83 -16.89
N ARG A 261 -10.17 -6.30 -18.10
CA ARG A 261 -9.16 -5.47 -18.77
C ARG A 261 -8.88 -4.18 -17.99
N LEU A 262 -9.92 -3.50 -17.51
CA LEU A 262 -9.80 -2.29 -16.69
C LEU A 262 -9.10 -2.60 -15.37
N PHE A 263 -9.47 -3.65 -14.67
CA PHE A 263 -8.78 -4.10 -13.46
C PHE A 263 -7.28 -4.29 -13.70
N LYS A 264 -6.91 -5.04 -14.75
CA LYS A 264 -5.49 -5.29 -15.09
C LYS A 264 -4.73 -4.01 -15.43
N SER A 265 -5.38 -3.01 -16.03
CA SER A 265 -4.75 -1.74 -16.41
C SER A 265 -4.41 -0.84 -15.20
N ASN A 266 -4.85 -1.17 -13.99
CA ASN A 266 -4.39 -0.48 -12.76
C ASN A 266 -2.88 -0.66 -12.52
N ARG A 267 -2.28 -1.75 -13.05
CA ARG A 267 -0.82 -1.88 -13.12
C ARG A 267 -0.18 -0.67 -13.80
N ASP A 268 -0.76 -0.21 -14.90
CA ASP A 268 -0.19 0.86 -15.70
C ASP A 268 -0.30 2.21 -14.95
N ALA A 269 -1.42 2.46 -14.26
CA ALA A 269 -1.56 3.61 -13.35
C ALA A 269 -0.51 3.57 -12.22
N GLY A 270 -0.30 2.39 -11.62
CA GLY A 270 0.73 2.19 -10.60
C GLY A 270 2.14 2.44 -11.12
N LEU A 271 2.46 1.96 -12.33
CA LEU A 271 3.76 2.18 -12.97
C LEU A 271 4.00 3.66 -13.28
N MET A 272 2.98 4.41 -13.76
CA MET A 272 3.09 5.85 -14.02
C MET A 272 3.44 6.62 -12.75
N LEU A 273 2.73 6.36 -11.65
CA LEU A 273 2.99 6.99 -10.35
C LEU A 273 4.38 6.61 -9.83
N THR A 274 4.74 5.32 -9.88
CA THR A 274 6.04 4.82 -9.41
C THR A 274 7.19 5.41 -10.20
N ALA A 275 7.08 5.52 -11.53
CA ALA A 275 8.10 6.14 -12.36
C ALA A 275 8.35 7.62 -11.96
N GLY A 276 7.27 8.38 -11.72
CA GLY A 276 7.38 9.75 -11.23
C GLY A 276 8.05 9.84 -9.84
N LEU A 277 7.71 8.94 -8.93
CA LEU A 277 8.31 8.87 -7.60
C LEU A 277 9.80 8.49 -7.67
N MET A 278 10.18 7.54 -8.51
CA MET A 278 11.57 7.16 -8.73
C MET A 278 12.39 8.32 -9.30
N ALA A 279 11.86 9.02 -10.31
CA ALA A 279 12.50 10.21 -10.86
C ALA A 279 12.70 11.30 -9.79
N SER A 280 11.71 11.52 -8.91
CA SER A 280 11.84 12.45 -7.79
C SER A 280 12.93 12.04 -6.81
N GLY A 281 13.05 10.74 -6.51
CA GLY A 281 14.08 10.21 -5.64
C GLY A 281 15.48 10.37 -6.22
N LEU A 282 15.65 10.11 -7.52
CA LEU A 282 16.92 10.27 -8.24
C LEU A 282 17.35 11.75 -8.33
N MET A 283 16.41 12.67 -8.54
CA MET A 283 16.72 14.12 -8.48
C MET A 283 17.16 14.55 -7.08
N ALA A 284 16.48 14.07 -6.05
CA ALA A 284 16.82 14.38 -4.67
C ALA A 284 18.19 13.82 -4.23
N SER A 285 18.65 12.72 -4.85
CA SER A 285 19.98 12.15 -4.61
C SER A 285 21.10 12.82 -5.41
N GLY A 286 20.74 13.73 -6.35
CA GLY A 286 21.72 14.42 -7.21
C GLY A 286 22.28 13.57 -8.36
N GLU A 287 21.65 12.42 -8.66
CA GLU A 287 22.09 11.54 -9.75
C GLU A 287 21.53 11.95 -11.10
N ILE A 288 20.45 12.72 -11.13
CA ILE A 288 19.90 13.37 -12.33
C ILE A 288 19.58 14.83 -12.01
N ALA A 289 19.86 15.72 -12.98
CA ALA A 289 19.58 17.16 -12.90
C ALA A 289 18.18 17.49 -13.47
#